data_9569a6ef6c675fb87d0e0723b8c619d8
#
_entry.id   9569a6ef6c675fb87d0e0723b8c619d8
#
_cell.length_a   1.000
_cell.length_b   1.000
_cell.length_c   1.000
_cell.angle_alpha   90.00
_cell.angle_beta   90.00
_cell.angle_gamma   90.00
#
_symmetry.space_group_name_H-M   'P 1'
#
loop_
_entity.id
_entity.type
_entity.pdbx_description
1 polymer ?
#
loop_
_entity_poly.entity_id
_entity_poly.type
_entity_poly.pdbx_seq_one_letter_code
_entity_poly.pdbx_strand_id
1 'polypeptide(L)'
;SNKKQYLDLLLGDSTGEITAKKWDVADTELPALVEIKTGEIVKVKAQVTEWNGLKQLRVMKIRKSVGQDDVDIGDFIRTAPEKSEDMLAFLQDAVDQMEDEELKSLCTGILADNRERLLYYPAAVKNHHAERGGLLYHMKRMIAMALRYCEVYTILNRDLLVAGVIIHDIEKLNEIESDENGIASG
;
A
#
# COMPACT_ATOMS: atom_id res chain seq x y z
N SER A 1 6.14 17.22 -41.86
CA SER A 1 6.21 17.98 -40.63
C SER A 1 6.59 17.00 -39.51
N ASN A 2 7.82 17.12 -38.98
CA ASN A 2 8.25 16.35 -37.79
C ASN A 2 7.35 16.74 -36.65
N LYS A 3 6.38 15.90 -36.30
CA LYS A 3 5.63 16.02 -35.04
C LYS A 3 6.62 15.69 -33.94
N LYS A 4 7.10 16.72 -33.23
CA LYS A 4 7.90 16.52 -32.02
C LYS A 4 7.07 15.75 -31.02
N GLN A 5 7.53 14.57 -30.62
CA GLN A 5 6.88 13.75 -29.61
C GLN A 5 7.18 14.35 -28.22
N TYR A 6 6.18 14.37 -27.38
CA TYR A 6 6.32 14.78 -25.99
C TYR A 6 5.61 13.76 -25.09
N LEU A 7 6.06 13.66 -23.86
CA LEU A 7 5.47 12.79 -22.85
C LEU A 7 4.79 13.67 -21.81
N ASP A 8 3.52 13.41 -21.56
CA ASP A 8 2.72 14.05 -20.51
C ASP A 8 2.64 13.09 -19.32
N LEU A 9 2.99 13.54 -18.12
CA LEU A 9 3.11 12.73 -16.93
C LEU A 9 2.41 13.42 -15.77
N LEU A 10 1.82 12.63 -14.89
CA LEU A 10 1.45 13.00 -13.55
C LEU A 10 2.42 12.30 -12.60
N LEU A 11 3.24 13.05 -11.89
CA LEU A 11 4.18 12.55 -10.90
C LEU A 11 3.65 12.85 -9.51
N GLY A 12 3.72 11.86 -8.63
CA GLY A 12 3.24 11.97 -7.26
C GLY A 12 4.19 11.37 -6.24
N ASP A 13 4.02 11.81 -5.00
CA ASP A 13 4.61 11.22 -3.80
C ASP A 13 3.56 11.25 -2.66
N SER A 14 3.94 10.87 -1.44
CA SER A 14 3.05 10.90 -0.28
C SER A 14 2.52 12.30 0.08
N THR A 15 3.09 13.38 -0.47
CA THR A 15 2.72 14.77 -0.19
C THR A 15 1.79 15.37 -1.23
N GLY A 16 1.76 14.84 -2.46
CA GLY A 16 0.88 15.32 -3.52
C GLY A 16 1.34 14.98 -4.93
N GLU A 17 0.68 15.58 -5.91
CA GLU A 17 0.89 15.35 -7.33
C GLU A 17 1.28 16.62 -8.07
N ILE A 18 2.09 16.48 -9.11
CA ILE A 18 2.52 17.57 -9.98
C ILE A 18 2.54 17.12 -11.44
N THR A 19 2.01 17.95 -12.32
CA THR A 19 2.11 17.73 -13.78
C THR A 19 3.55 17.88 -14.25
N ALA A 20 3.97 16.98 -15.13
CA ALA A 20 5.31 16.97 -15.67
C ALA A 20 5.30 16.71 -17.17
N LYS A 21 6.12 17.46 -17.91
CA LYS A 21 6.22 17.32 -19.38
C LYS A 21 7.66 17.09 -19.79
N LYS A 22 7.87 16.07 -20.61
CA LYS A 22 9.15 15.85 -21.30
C LYS A 22 8.96 16.17 -22.77
N TRP A 23 9.59 17.25 -23.20
CA TRP A 23 9.60 17.70 -24.58
C TRP A 23 10.78 17.07 -25.35
N ASP A 24 10.66 17.02 -26.67
CA ASP A 24 11.72 16.59 -27.58
C ASP A 24 12.28 15.19 -27.21
N VAL A 25 11.35 14.19 -27.09
CA VAL A 25 11.72 12.81 -26.84
C VAL A 25 12.48 12.27 -28.06
N ALA A 26 13.72 11.85 -27.85
CA ALA A 26 14.51 11.24 -28.91
C ALA A 26 14.05 9.80 -29.17
N ASP A 27 14.13 9.36 -30.43
CA ASP A 27 13.75 7.98 -30.83
C ASP A 27 14.55 6.92 -30.05
N THR A 28 15.77 7.25 -29.61
CA THR A 28 16.61 6.38 -28.78
C THR A 28 16.16 6.25 -27.32
N GLU A 29 15.37 7.21 -26.80
CA GLU A 29 14.82 7.19 -25.45
C GLU A 29 13.46 6.47 -25.40
N LEU A 30 12.74 6.43 -26.52
CA LEU A 30 11.38 5.89 -26.60
C LEU A 30 11.23 4.47 -26.03
N PRO A 31 12.10 3.49 -26.36
CA PRO A 31 11.95 2.13 -25.83
C PRO A 31 11.97 2.08 -24.30
N ALA A 32 12.89 2.80 -23.68
CA ALA A 32 13.00 2.84 -22.22
C ALA A 32 11.85 3.59 -21.54
N LEU A 33 11.27 4.58 -22.24
CA LEU A 33 10.13 5.36 -21.71
C LEU A 33 8.82 4.58 -21.79
N VAL A 34 8.63 3.77 -22.84
CA VAL A 34 7.44 2.92 -23.01
C VAL A 34 7.39 1.78 -21.99
N GLU A 35 8.55 1.36 -21.49
CA GLU A 35 8.63 0.35 -20.42
C GLU A 35 8.20 0.86 -19.04
N ILE A 36 8.12 2.19 -18.84
CA ILE A 36 7.67 2.79 -17.58
C ILE A 36 6.14 2.73 -17.53
N LYS A 37 5.62 2.01 -16.56
CA LYS A 37 4.17 1.89 -16.34
C LYS A 37 3.71 2.88 -15.28
N THR A 38 2.42 3.20 -15.30
CA THR A 38 1.77 3.95 -14.21
C THR A 38 1.88 3.17 -12.92
N GLY A 39 2.18 3.86 -11.81
CA GLY A 39 2.39 3.26 -10.50
C GLY A 39 3.85 2.86 -10.21
N GLU A 40 4.75 2.92 -11.21
CA GLU A 40 6.16 2.64 -10.98
C GLU A 40 6.92 3.85 -10.44
N ILE A 41 7.84 3.61 -9.51
CA ILE A 41 8.70 4.65 -8.97
C ILE A 41 9.78 5.00 -9.99
N VAL A 42 9.92 6.27 -10.26
CA VAL A 42 10.84 6.80 -11.26
C VAL A 42 11.80 7.81 -10.68
N LYS A 43 13.04 7.81 -11.18
CA LYS A 43 14.01 8.87 -10.90
C LYS A 43 13.96 9.93 -12.00
N VAL A 44 13.66 11.15 -11.60
CA VAL A 44 13.44 12.27 -12.53
C VAL A 44 14.45 13.38 -12.27
N LYS A 45 15.04 13.91 -13.34
CA LYS A 45 15.73 15.19 -13.34
C LYS A 45 14.89 16.19 -14.09
N ALA A 46 14.38 17.20 -13.39
CA ALA A 46 13.47 18.19 -13.94
C ALA A 46 13.78 19.60 -13.45
N GLN A 47 13.25 20.57 -14.17
CA GLN A 47 13.24 21.98 -13.80
C GLN A 47 11.80 22.39 -13.45
N VAL A 48 11.63 23.07 -12.34
CA VAL A 48 10.33 23.65 -11.98
C VAL A 48 10.07 24.84 -12.89
N THR A 49 8.91 24.83 -13.53
CA THR A 49 8.42 25.90 -14.38
C THR A 49 7.01 26.29 -13.95
N GLU A 50 6.54 27.46 -14.37
CA GLU A 50 5.18 27.92 -14.10
C GLU A 50 4.44 28.13 -15.42
N TRP A 51 3.21 27.67 -15.47
CA TRP A 51 2.30 27.89 -16.60
C TRP A 51 0.90 28.21 -16.08
N ASN A 52 0.36 29.33 -16.49
CA ASN A 52 -0.96 29.83 -16.05
C ASN A 52 -1.11 29.88 -14.51
N GLY A 53 -0.06 30.29 -13.80
CA GLY A 53 -0.07 30.35 -12.33
C GLY A 53 0.10 29.00 -11.61
N LEU A 54 0.24 27.89 -12.35
CA LEU A 54 0.45 26.55 -11.79
C LEU A 54 1.89 26.09 -12.00
N LYS A 55 2.47 25.53 -10.95
CA LYS A 55 3.79 24.89 -11.03
C LYS A 55 3.68 23.59 -11.81
N GLN A 56 4.65 23.35 -12.68
CA GLN A 56 4.81 22.10 -13.42
C GLN A 56 6.29 21.75 -13.56
N LEU A 57 6.59 20.50 -13.86
CA LEU A 57 7.94 20.04 -14.09
C LEU A 57 8.25 19.95 -15.59
N ARG A 58 9.35 20.56 -16.00
CA ARG A 58 9.97 20.27 -17.29
C ARG A 58 11.00 19.16 -17.11
N VAL A 59 10.67 17.95 -17.56
CA VAL A 59 11.51 16.77 -17.37
C VAL A 59 12.64 16.78 -18.38
N MET A 60 13.88 16.68 -17.89
CA MET A 60 15.07 16.54 -18.69
C MET A 60 15.47 15.07 -18.85
N LYS A 61 15.45 14.30 -17.76
CA LYS A 61 15.72 12.86 -17.76
C LYS A 61 14.73 12.15 -16.86
N ILE A 62 14.34 10.96 -17.25
CA ILE A 62 13.50 10.06 -16.47
C ILE A 62 13.93 8.61 -16.72
N ARG A 63 13.92 7.80 -15.68
CA ARG A 63 14.14 6.36 -15.73
C ARG A 63 13.45 5.66 -14.57
N LYS A 64 13.23 4.37 -14.67
CA LYS A 64 12.78 3.56 -13.52
C LYS A 64 13.80 3.67 -12.38
N SER A 65 13.29 3.63 -11.16
CA SER A 65 14.12 3.45 -9.98
C SER A 65 14.82 2.09 -10.00
N VAL A 66 16.01 2.03 -9.46
CA VAL A 66 16.80 0.79 -9.30
C VAL A 66 17.20 0.67 -7.83
N GLY A 67 17.58 -0.53 -7.37
CA GLY A 67 17.89 -0.78 -5.97
C GLY A 67 18.97 0.12 -5.35
N GLN A 68 19.81 0.76 -6.18
CA GLN A 68 20.82 1.72 -5.72
C GLN A 68 20.28 3.13 -5.44
N ASP A 69 19.00 3.39 -5.77
CA ASP A 69 18.39 4.71 -5.56
C ASP A 69 17.93 4.94 -4.11
N ASP A 70 18.02 3.91 -3.26
CA ASP A 70 17.69 3.97 -1.82
C ASP A 70 16.32 4.63 -1.56
N VAL A 71 15.29 4.01 -2.11
CA VAL A 71 13.91 4.52 -2.12
C VAL A 71 13.14 3.89 -0.98
N ASP A 72 12.57 4.71 -0.08
CA ASP A 72 11.55 4.27 0.86
C ASP A 72 10.18 4.37 0.19
N ILE A 73 9.45 3.27 0.11
CA ILE A 73 8.11 3.23 -0.49
C ILE A 73 7.13 4.15 0.25
N GLY A 74 7.31 4.37 1.56
CA GLY A 74 6.51 5.27 2.38
C GLY A 74 6.59 6.74 1.97
N ASP A 75 7.63 7.14 1.24
CA ASP A 75 7.75 8.49 0.70
C ASP A 75 6.81 8.73 -0.49
N PHE A 76 6.33 7.67 -1.13
CA PHE A 76 5.54 7.74 -2.37
C PHE A 76 4.08 7.36 -2.19
N ILE A 77 3.80 6.45 -1.29
CA ILE A 77 2.43 5.97 -1.02
C ILE A 77 2.13 6.06 0.47
N ARG A 78 0.85 6.31 0.77
CA ARG A 78 0.39 6.24 2.16
C ARG A 78 0.60 4.83 2.68
N THR A 79 1.23 4.73 3.85
CA THR A 79 1.43 3.48 4.57
C THR A 79 0.81 3.55 5.95
N ALA A 80 0.41 2.41 6.48
CA ALA A 80 0.01 2.29 7.88
C ALA A 80 1.13 2.85 8.79
N PRO A 81 0.78 3.47 9.93
CA PRO A 81 1.76 4.15 10.79
C PRO A 81 2.68 3.20 11.57
N GLU A 82 2.46 1.90 11.44
CA GLU A 82 3.21 0.84 12.11
C GLU A 82 3.78 -0.13 11.07
N LYS A 83 4.91 -0.78 11.40
CA LYS A 83 5.51 -1.77 10.52
C LYS A 83 4.61 -3.00 10.38
N SER A 84 4.44 -3.47 9.15
CA SER A 84 3.55 -4.59 8.86
C SER A 84 3.94 -5.87 9.60
N GLU A 85 5.24 -6.12 9.76
CA GLU A 85 5.75 -7.28 10.50
C GLU A 85 5.37 -7.21 11.98
N ASP A 86 5.46 -6.04 12.61
CA ASP A 86 5.10 -5.85 14.02
C ASP A 86 3.59 -6.00 14.21
N MET A 87 2.79 -5.51 13.26
CA MET A 87 1.33 -5.69 13.27
C MET A 87 0.95 -7.16 13.12
N LEU A 88 1.58 -7.87 12.20
CA LEU A 88 1.32 -9.29 11.99
C LEU A 88 1.73 -10.12 13.22
N ALA A 89 2.87 -9.81 13.83
CA ALA A 89 3.30 -10.45 15.08
C ALA A 89 2.28 -10.25 16.20
N PHE A 90 1.70 -9.04 16.33
CA PHE A 90 0.65 -8.79 17.30
C PHE A 90 -0.60 -9.65 17.05
N LEU A 91 -1.02 -9.85 15.80
CA LEU A 91 -2.13 -10.75 15.48
C LEU A 91 -1.79 -12.19 15.85
N GLN A 92 -0.58 -12.63 15.52
CA GLN A 92 -0.11 -13.98 15.83
C GLN A 92 -0.07 -14.23 17.34
N ASP A 93 0.46 -13.28 18.12
CA ASP A 93 0.48 -13.36 19.57
C ASP A 93 -0.93 -13.47 20.17
N ALA A 94 -1.91 -12.76 19.59
CA ALA A 94 -3.30 -12.84 20.05
C ALA A 94 -3.92 -14.22 19.76
N VAL A 95 -3.56 -14.84 18.62
CA VAL A 95 -3.97 -16.20 18.24
C VAL A 95 -3.27 -17.24 19.12
N ASP A 96 -1.98 -17.10 19.35
CA ASP A 96 -1.19 -18.06 20.17
C ASP A 96 -1.71 -18.17 21.61
N GLN A 97 -2.34 -17.11 22.10
CA GLN A 97 -2.98 -17.07 23.43
C GLN A 97 -4.42 -17.62 23.46
N MET A 98 -4.94 -18.15 22.37
CA MET A 98 -6.25 -18.81 22.36
C MET A 98 -6.20 -20.13 23.12
N GLU A 99 -7.27 -20.42 23.86
CA GLU A 99 -7.49 -21.69 24.55
C GLU A 99 -8.27 -22.69 23.68
N ASP A 100 -9.10 -22.19 22.73
CA ASP A 100 -9.83 -23.00 21.77
C ASP A 100 -8.91 -23.41 20.62
N GLU A 101 -8.48 -24.67 20.62
CA GLU A 101 -7.53 -25.23 19.65
C GLU A 101 -8.07 -25.23 18.21
N GLU A 102 -9.38 -25.34 17.99
CA GLU A 102 -9.99 -25.32 16.65
C GLU A 102 -9.94 -23.90 16.08
N LEU A 103 -10.34 -22.90 16.85
CA LEU A 103 -10.24 -21.48 16.46
C LEU A 103 -8.78 -21.06 16.25
N LYS A 104 -7.89 -21.50 17.14
CA LYS A 104 -6.46 -21.24 17.04
C LYS A 104 -5.87 -21.80 15.74
N SER A 105 -6.15 -23.06 15.46
CA SER A 105 -5.70 -23.71 14.23
C SER A 105 -6.22 -23.01 12.98
N LEU A 106 -7.51 -22.67 12.96
CA LEU A 106 -8.13 -21.95 11.86
C LEU A 106 -7.47 -20.58 11.62
N CYS A 107 -7.32 -19.77 12.68
CA CYS A 107 -6.73 -18.43 12.56
C CYS A 107 -5.25 -18.49 12.18
N THR A 108 -4.50 -19.43 12.73
CA THR A 108 -3.09 -19.67 12.36
C THR A 108 -2.97 -19.99 10.87
N GLY A 109 -3.81 -20.89 10.36
CA GLY A 109 -3.85 -21.24 8.94
C GLY A 109 -4.16 -20.03 8.05
N ILE A 110 -5.19 -19.26 8.40
CA ILE A 110 -5.58 -18.04 7.65
C ILE A 110 -4.43 -17.03 7.59
N LEU A 111 -3.77 -16.75 8.73
CA LEU A 111 -2.66 -15.80 8.78
C LEU A 111 -1.44 -16.30 8.00
N ALA A 112 -1.16 -17.60 8.07
CA ALA A 112 -0.04 -18.20 7.35
C ALA A 112 -0.25 -18.19 5.83
N ASP A 113 -1.42 -18.60 5.36
CA ASP A 113 -1.76 -18.69 3.93
C ASP A 113 -1.78 -17.31 3.26
N ASN A 114 -2.11 -16.26 4.02
CA ASN A 114 -2.24 -14.90 3.50
C ASN A 114 -1.10 -13.96 3.92
N ARG A 115 -0.05 -14.51 4.56
CA ARG A 115 1.03 -13.73 5.17
C ARG A 115 1.60 -12.65 4.24
N GLU A 116 2.00 -13.03 3.04
CA GLU A 116 2.67 -12.12 2.10
C GLU A 116 1.75 -10.95 1.70
N ARG A 117 0.50 -11.25 1.39
CA ARG A 117 -0.48 -10.25 0.97
C ARG A 117 -0.86 -9.32 2.13
N LEU A 118 -1.05 -9.84 3.32
CA LEU A 118 -1.38 -9.05 4.51
C LEU A 118 -0.36 -7.94 4.78
N LEU A 119 0.92 -8.15 4.49
CA LEU A 119 1.97 -7.16 4.76
C LEU A 119 1.81 -5.85 3.96
N TYR A 120 1.09 -5.87 2.85
CA TYR A 120 0.94 -4.67 2.01
C TYR A 120 -0.50 -4.32 1.64
N TYR A 121 -1.46 -5.19 1.90
CA TYR A 121 -2.83 -5.04 1.39
C TYR A 121 -3.58 -3.89 2.05
N PRO A 122 -4.29 -3.04 1.27
CA PRO A 122 -5.16 -2.00 1.82
C PRO A 122 -6.46 -2.61 2.34
N ALA A 123 -7.12 -1.93 3.29
CA ALA A 123 -8.43 -2.35 3.78
C ALA A 123 -9.60 -1.84 2.92
N ALA A 124 -9.35 -0.89 2.03
CA ALA A 124 -10.35 -0.28 1.15
C ALA A 124 -9.70 0.33 -0.09
N VAL A 125 -10.49 0.56 -1.14
CA VAL A 125 -10.05 1.32 -2.33
C VAL A 125 -9.98 2.83 -2.01
N LYS A 126 -10.90 3.31 -1.18
CA LYS A 126 -11.01 4.72 -0.75
C LYS A 126 -11.41 4.75 0.72
N ASN A 127 -11.20 5.88 1.38
CA ASN A 127 -11.53 6.13 2.79
C ASN A 127 -10.53 5.55 3.81
N HIS A 128 -11.03 5.00 4.94
CA HIS A 128 -10.18 4.56 6.05
C HIS A 128 -9.33 3.37 5.65
N HIS A 129 -8.04 3.45 5.99
CA HIS A 129 -7.09 2.37 5.74
C HIS A 129 -6.95 1.97 4.26
N ALA A 130 -7.27 2.89 3.32
CA ALA A 130 -6.92 2.78 1.90
C ALA A 130 -5.43 3.15 1.71
N GLU A 131 -4.57 2.37 2.35
CA GLU A 131 -3.13 2.59 2.46
C GLU A 131 -2.41 1.26 2.55
N ARG A 132 -1.12 1.24 2.20
CA ARG A 132 -0.30 0.02 2.30
C ARG A 132 -0.30 -0.51 3.73
N GLY A 133 -0.60 -1.82 3.90
CA GLY A 133 -0.72 -2.47 5.21
C GLY A 133 -1.97 -2.06 6.00
N GLY A 134 -2.91 -1.35 5.35
CA GLY A 134 -4.12 -0.85 5.99
C GLY A 134 -5.03 -1.94 6.53
N LEU A 135 -5.14 -3.08 5.84
CA LEU A 135 -5.93 -4.21 6.31
C LEU A 135 -5.38 -4.78 7.63
N LEU A 136 -4.07 -4.95 7.68
CA LEU A 136 -3.40 -5.45 8.89
C LEU A 136 -3.52 -4.46 10.05
N TYR A 137 -3.39 -3.15 9.76
CA TYR A 137 -3.57 -2.10 10.76
C TYR A 137 -5.01 -2.06 11.30
N HIS A 138 -6.01 -2.22 10.42
CA HIS A 138 -7.41 -2.35 10.80
C HIS A 138 -7.63 -3.52 11.76
N MET A 139 -7.20 -4.73 11.37
CA MET A 139 -7.32 -5.94 12.19
C MET A 139 -6.64 -5.79 13.55
N LYS A 140 -5.41 -5.25 13.59
CA LYS A 140 -4.69 -4.99 14.84
C LYS A 140 -5.47 -4.11 15.79
N ARG A 141 -6.00 -2.99 15.29
CA ARG A 141 -6.79 -2.07 16.11
C ARG A 141 -8.06 -2.71 16.64
N MET A 142 -8.74 -3.50 15.81
CA MET A 142 -9.95 -4.23 16.21
C MET A 142 -9.63 -5.29 17.27
N ILE A 143 -8.56 -6.07 17.13
CA ILE A 143 -8.12 -7.02 18.15
C ILE A 143 -7.79 -6.29 19.45
N ALA A 144 -7.04 -5.20 19.41
CA ALA A 144 -6.71 -4.42 20.60
C ALA A 144 -7.97 -3.94 21.34
N MET A 145 -9.00 -3.49 20.60
CA MET A 145 -10.30 -3.13 21.18
C MET A 145 -11.03 -4.35 21.74
N ALA A 146 -11.09 -5.46 21.00
CA ALA A 146 -11.75 -6.69 21.43
C ALA A 146 -11.18 -7.20 22.77
N LEU A 147 -9.84 -7.19 22.91
CA LEU A 147 -9.17 -7.58 24.14
C LEU A 147 -9.57 -6.67 25.32
N ARG A 148 -9.68 -5.35 25.10
CA ARG A 148 -10.15 -4.42 26.15
C ARG A 148 -11.61 -4.64 26.50
N TYR A 149 -12.47 -4.97 25.53
CA TYR A 149 -13.85 -5.34 25.82
C TYR A 149 -13.94 -6.59 26.71
N CYS A 150 -13.10 -7.61 26.46
CA CYS A 150 -13.04 -8.81 27.31
C CYS A 150 -12.59 -8.52 28.74
N GLU A 151 -11.72 -7.53 28.96
CA GLU A 151 -11.33 -7.08 30.32
C GLU A 151 -12.53 -6.49 31.09
N VAL A 152 -13.43 -5.80 30.41
CA VAL A 152 -14.60 -5.14 31.02
C VAL A 152 -15.81 -6.07 31.09
N TYR A 153 -16.04 -6.84 30.04
CA TYR A 153 -17.19 -7.73 29.89
C TYR A 153 -16.73 -9.19 29.93
N THR A 154 -16.59 -9.74 31.10
CA THR A 154 -16.06 -11.09 31.34
C THR A 154 -16.93 -12.23 30.81
N ILE A 155 -18.14 -11.93 30.35
CA ILE A 155 -19.05 -12.90 29.67
C ILE A 155 -18.68 -13.12 28.20
N LEU A 156 -17.83 -12.26 27.62
CA LEU A 156 -17.42 -12.38 26.24
C LEU A 156 -16.40 -13.50 26.05
N ASN A 157 -16.58 -14.28 25.01
CA ASN A 157 -15.60 -15.28 24.61
C ASN A 157 -14.48 -14.57 23.82
N ARG A 158 -13.29 -14.50 24.44
CA ARG A 158 -12.11 -13.85 23.88
C ARG A 158 -11.69 -14.47 22.53
N ASP A 159 -11.64 -15.78 22.47
CA ASP A 159 -11.15 -16.49 21.27
C ASP A 159 -12.08 -16.29 20.10
N LEU A 160 -13.40 -16.35 20.34
CA LEU A 160 -14.40 -16.09 19.33
C LEU A 160 -14.34 -14.64 18.80
N LEU A 161 -14.07 -13.66 19.69
CA LEU A 161 -13.90 -12.26 19.27
C LEU A 161 -12.65 -12.07 18.42
N VAL A 162 -11.51 -12.63 18.83
CA VAL A 162 -10.27 -12.52 18.07
C VAL A 162 -10.41 -13.24 16.71
N ALA A 163 -10.97 -14.44 16.70
CA ALA A 163 -11.24 -15.18 15.47
C ALA A 163 -12.20 -14.39 14.54
N GLY A 164 -13.27 -13.83 15.09
CA GLY A 164 -14.21 -12.99 14.35
C GLY A 164 -13.54 -11.79 13.70
N VAL A 165 -12.60 -11.12 14.40
CA VAL A 165 -11.83 -10.00 13.84
C VAL A 165 -10.93 -10.47 12.69
N ILE A 166 -10.27 -11.62 12.79
CA ILE A 166 -9.40 -12.11 11.73
C ILE A 166 -10.19 -12.49 10.49
N ILE A 167 -11.36 -13.11 10.67
CA ILE A 167 -12.15 -13.69 9.58
C ILE A 167 -12.99 -12.64 8.85
N HIS A 168 -13.54 -11.63 9.55
CA HIS A 168 -14.57 -10.76 9.00
C HIS A 168 -14.17 -10.02 7.72
N ASP A 169 -12.89 -9.67 7.58
CA ASP A 169 -12.38 -8.84 6.49
C ASP A 169 -11.33 -9.55 5.63
N ILE A 170 -11.04 -10.83 5.88
CA ILE A 170 -9.97 -11.54 5.14
C ILE A 170 -10.29 -11.64 3.63
N GLU A 171 -11.55 -11.71 3.26
CA GLU A 171 -11.98 -11.78 1.87
C GLU A 171 -11.73 -10.49 1.09
N LYS A 172 -11.42 -9.38 1.75
CA LYS A 172 -10.93 -8.17 1.08
C LYS A 172 -9.67 -8.42 0.24
N LEU A 173 -8.90 -9.42 0.60
CA LEU A 173 -7.79 -9.89 -0.21
C LEU A 173 -8.24 -10.38 -1.60
N ASN A 174 -9.48 -10.83 -1.77
CA ASN A 174 -10.04 -11.31 -3.02
C ASN A 174 -11.00 -10.32 -3.68
N GLU A 175 -11.55 -9.38 -2.93
CA GLU A 175 -12.48 -8.36 -3.44
C GLU A 175 -11.77 -7.14 -4.01
N ILE A 176 -10.66 -6.72 -3.40
CA ILE A 176 -9.92 -5.51 -3.78
C ILE A 176 -8.76 -5.94 -4.69
N GLU A 177 -8.70 -5.37 -5.88
CA GLU A 177 -7.48 -5.48 -6.68
C GLU A 177 -6.41 -4.54 -6.13
N SER A 178 -5.25 -5.07 -5.79
CA SER A 178 -4.11 -4.30 -5.29
C SER A 178 -2.82 -4.77 -5.92
N ASP A 179 -1.92 -3.84 -6.22
CA ASP A 179 -0.57 -4.16 -6.64
C ASP A 179 0.32 -4.53 -5.42
N GLU A 180 1.56 -4.95 -5.70
CA GLU A 180 2.55 -5.32 -4.66
C GLU A 180 2.97 -4.13 -3.77
N ASN A 181 2.66 -2.90 -4.19
CA ASN A 181 2.88 -1.70 -3.40
C ASN A 181 1.72 -1.41 -2.44
N GLY A 182 0.61 -2.15 -2.53
CA GLY A 182 -0.57 -1.94 -1.71
C GLY A 182 -1.46 -0.79 -2.21
N ILE A 183 -1.34 -0.45 -3.50
CA ILE A 183 -2.20 0.54 -4.15
C ILE A 183 -3.42 -0.21 -4.71
N ALA A 184 -4.60 0.13 -4.18
CA ALA A 184 -5.84 -0.42 -4.68
C ALA A 184 -6.21 0.19 -6.03
N SER A 185 -6.54 -0.66 -7.01
CA SER A 185 -7.19 -0.28 -8.26
C SER A 185 -8.69 -0.52 -8.14
N GLY A 186 -9.47 0.49 -8.45
CA GLY A 186 -10.94 0.40 -8.46
C GLY A 186 -11.50 0.56 -9.86
#